data_daa243223931cb5e5944c375f2fe48d5
#
_entry.id   daa243223931cb5e5944c375f2fe48d5
#
_cell.length_a   1.000
_cell.length_b   1.000
_cell.length_c   1.000
_cell.angle_alpha   90.00
_cell.angle_beta   90.00
_cell.angle_gamma   90.00
#
_symmetry.space_group_name_H-M   'P 1'
#
loop_
_entity.id
_entity.type
_entity.pdbx_description
1 polymer ?
#
loop_
_entity_poly.entity_id
_entity_poly.type
_entity_poly.pdbx_seq_one_letter_code
_entity_poly.pdbx_strand_id
1 'polypeptide(L)'
;MQLREMIDKYPQQYIAVAYTKKGIDNLIETATVLKVYPTLLDAYDNLSEIKAYKKRYSDFDIVYGDYEDYVSTRRKVVMTKKDERLTQEEIDKLLAMIDH
;
A
#
# COMPACT_ATOMS: atom_id res chain seq x y z
N MET A 1 -0.54 11.87 8.90
CA MET A 1 -0.12 10.72 9.72
C MET A 1 1.12 10.11 9.10
N GLN A 2 2.08 9.76 9.92
CA GLN A 2 3.29 9.12 9.42
C GLN A 2 3.05 7.67 9.07
N LEU A 3 3.82 7.16 8.11
CA LEU A 3 3.65 5.79 7.63
C LEU A 3 3.72 4.76 8.76
N ARG A 4 4.70 4.91 9.66
CA ARG A 4 4.82 3.95 10.76
C ARG A 4 3.63 3.98 11.69
N GLU A 5 3.06 5.15 11.90
CA GLU A 5 1.86 5.27 12.73
C GLU A 5 0.68 4.55 12.10
N MET A 6 0.53 4.67 10.78
CA MET A 6 -0.54 3.99 10.06
C MET A 6 -0.39 2.48 10.17
N ILE A 7 0.82 1.98 9.97
CA ILE A 7 1.08 0.55 10.03
C ILE A 7 0.86 0.03 11.44
N ASP A 8 1.30 0.77 12.45
CA ASP A 8 1.10 0.36 13.84
C ASP A 8 -0.38 0.33 14.22
N LYS A 9 -1.17 1.22 13.63
CA LYS A 9 -2.59 1.31 13.91
C LYS A 9 -3.38 0.22 13.18
N TYR A 10 -2.94 -0.14 11.99
CA TYR A 10 -3.64 -1.12 11.14
C TYR A 10 -2.69 -2.23 10.69
N PRO A 11 -2.17 -3.01 11.64
CA PRO A 11 -1.19 -4.04 11.30
C PRO A 11 -1.81 -5.13 10.43
N GLN A 12 -1.06 -5.51 9.40
CA GLN A 12 -1.43 -6.60 8.49
C GLN A 12 -2.76 -6.38 7.79
N GLN A 13 -3.10 -5.12 7.57
CA GLN A 13 -4.28 -4.75 6.80
C GLN A 13 -3.84 -3.91 5.60
N TYR A 14 -4.76 -3.70 4.67
CA TYR A 14 -4.48 -2.98 3.44
C TYR A 14 -5.01 -1.56 3.58
N ILE A 15 -4.11 -0.58 3.59
CA ILE A 15 -4.41 0.79 3.93
C ILE A 15 -4.39 1.65 2.67
N ALA A 16 -5.56 2.15 2.26
CA ALA A 16 -5.66 3.07 1.14
C ALA A 16 -5.34 4.48 1.63
N VAL A 17 -4.37 5.11 1.03
CA VAL A 17 -3.88 6.41 1.50
C VAL A 17 -3.73 7.40 0.35
N ALA A 18 -3.86 8.68 0.70
CA ALA A 18 -3.42 9.77 -0.17
C ALA A 18 -2.16 10.33 0.50
N TYR A 19 -1.00 10.09 -0.10
CA TYR A 19 0.23 10.50 0.52
C TYR A 19 0.50 11.98 0.25
N THR A 20 1.10 12.65 1.25
CA THR A 20 1.41 14.07 1.18
C THR A 20 2.89 14.32 0.99
N LYS A 21 3.72 13.34 1.33
CA LYS A 21 5.16 13.47 1.21
C LYS A 21 5.79 12.11 1.02
N LYS A 22 6.72 12.02 0.06
CA LYS A 22 7.56 10.86 -0.12
C LYS A 22 8.99 11.19 0.23
N GLY A 23 9.68 10.24 0.84
CA GLY A 23 11.07 10.40 1.21
C GLY A 23 11.99 9.60 0.30
N ILE A 24 13.09 9.13 0.88
CA ILE A 24 14.09 8.35 0.18
C ILE A 24 13.47 7.07 -0.38
N ASP A 25 13.90 6.68 -1.56
CA ASP A 25 13.46 5.43 -2.23
C ASP A 25 11.97 5.42 -2.53
N ASN A 26 11.35 6.58 -2.67
CA ASN A 26 9.92 6.70 -2.93
C ASN A 26 9.05 6.12 -1.81
N LEU A 27 9.61 6.04 -0.61
CA LEU A 27 8.83 5.61 0.54
C LEU A 27 7.92 6.74 0.99
N ILE A 28 6.68 6.39 1.31
CA ILE A 28 5.74 7.37 1.84
C ILE A 28 6.19 7.77 3.23
N GLU A 29 6.31 9.06 3.47
CA GLU A 29 6.59 9.57 4.82
C GLU A 29 5.32 9.91 5.56
N THR A 30 4.45 10.70 4.93
CA THR A 30 3.20 11.11 5.54
C THR A 30 2.05 10.92 4.56
N ALA A 31 0.89 10.61 5.08
CA ALA A 31 -0.29 10.40 4.26
C ALA A 31 -1.56 10.52 5.10
N THR A 32 -2.68 10.60 4.39
CA THR A 32 -4.01 10.56 5.01
C THR A 32 -4.63 9.20 4.69
N VAL A 33 -5.11 8.52 5.72
CA VAL A 33 -5.80 7.24 5.53
C VAL A 33 -7.19 7.50 4.98
N LEU A 34 -7.50 6.89 3.83
CA LEU A 34 -8.79 7.01 3.19
C LEU A 34 -9.71 5.86 3.55
N LYS A 35 -9.18 4.67 3.56
CA LYS A 35 -9.95 3.46 3.84
C LYS A 35 -8.99 2.35 4.26
N VAL A 36 -9.49 1.41 5.05
CA VAL A 36 -8.74 0.22 5.44
C VAL A 36 -9.51 -1.02 5.01
N TYR A 37 -8.82 -1.93 4.35
CA TYR A 37 -9.39 -3.22 3.93
C TYR A 37 -8.69 -4.30 4.76
N PRO A 38 -9.44 -5.01 5.61
CA PRO A 38 -8.83 -6.00 6.50
C PRO A 38 -8.11 -7.14 5.77
N THR A 39 -8.61 -7.53 4.60
CA THR A 39 -8.01 -8.61 3.81
C THR A 39 -7.83 -8.19 2.37
N LEU A 40 -6.99 -8.93 1.64
CA LEU A 40 -6.82 -8.67 0.22
C LEU A 40 -8.12 -8.91 -0.55
N LEU A 41 -8.89 -9.89 -0.12
CA LEU A 41 -10.19 -10.17 -0.74
C LEU A 41 -11.12 -8.97 -0.61
N ASP A 42 -11.12 -8.33 0.56
CA ASP A 42 -11.92 -7.12 0.76
C ASP A 42 -11.52 -6.01 -0.21
N ALA A 43 -10.22 -5.88 -0.48
CA ALA A 43 -9.74 -4.90 -1.45
C ALA A 43 -10.22 -5.26 -2.85
N TYR A 44 -10.13 -6.53 -3.23
CA TYR A 44 -10.62 -6.98 -4.53
C TYR A 44 -12.12 -6.76 -4.68
N ASP A 45 -12.88 -6.97 -3.61
CA ASP A 45 -14.32 -6.78 -3.64
C ASP A 45 -14.71 -5.30 -3.75
N ASN A 46 -13.77 -4.41 -3.52
CA ASN A 46 -14.01 -2.97 -3.54
C ASN A 46 -13.19 -2.26 -4.62
N LEU A 47 -12.89 -2.94 -5.72
CA LEU A 47 -12.09 -2.37 -6.79
C LEU A 47 -12.67 -1.08 -7.36
N SER A 48 -13.99 -0.99 -7.47
CA SER A 48 -14.62 0.23 -7.97
C SER A 48 -14.38 1.41 -7.04
N GLU A 49 -14.37 1.17 -5.74
CA GLU A 49 -14.07 2.20 -4.76
C GLU A 49 -12.60 2.63 -4.86
N ILE A 50 -11.69 1.65 -4.97
CA ILE A 50 -10.27 1.93 -5.13
C ILE A 50 -10.01 2.71 -6.41
N LYS A 51 -10.68 2.34 -7.48
CA LYS A 51 -10.57 3.04 -8.76
C LYS A 51 -11.03 4.49 -8.64
N ALA A 52 -12.11 4.71 -7.90
CA ALA A 52 -12.62 6.06 -7.66
C ALA A 52 -11.63 6.91 -6.86
N TYR A 53 -11.01 6.33 -5.84
CA TYR A 53 -9.97 7.02 -5.07
C TYR A 53 -8.78 7.37 -5.96
N LYS A 54 -8.36 6.42 -6.79
CA LYS A 54 -7.22 6.63 -7.67
C LYS A 54 -7.46 7.75 -8.66
N LYS A 55 -8.67 7.89 -9.14
CA LYS A 55 -9.06 8.99 -10.01
C LYS A 55 -9.09 10.32 -9.27
N ARG A 56 -9.56 10.29 -8.04
CA ARG A 56 -9.75 11.50 -7.25
C ARG A 56 -8.45 12.05 -6.68
N TYR A 57 -7.54 11.16 -6.29
CA TYR A 57 -6.28 11.54 -5.65
C TYR A 57 -5.12 11.13 -6.55
N SER A 58 -4.37 12.12 -7.05
CA SER A 58 -3.22 11.83 -7.89
C SER A 58 -2.11 11.12 -7.09
N ASP A 59 -2.08 11.34 -5.79
CA ASP A 59 -1.08 10.77 -4.90
C ASP A 59 -1.68 9.63 -4.06
N PHE A 60 -2.32 8.70 -4.74
CA PHE A 60 -2.98 7.57 -4.10
C PHE A 60 -2.08 6.34 -4.10
N ASP A 61 -2.12 5.59 -3.01
CA ASP A 61 -1.43 4.30 -2.94
C ASP A 61 -2.16 3.41 -1.93
N ILE A 62 -1.82 2.14 -1.95
CA ILE A 62 -2.29 1.19 -0.94
C ILE A 62 -1.06 0.58 -0.29
N VAL A 63 -1.02 0.65 1.03
CA VAL A 63 0.11 0.16 1.83
C VAL A 63 -0.33 -1.05 2.62
N TYR A 64 0.45 -2.12 2.55
CA TYR A 64 0.23 -3.25 3.44
C TYR A 64 0.81 -2.92 4.81
N GLY A 65 0.08 -3.27 5.86
CA GLY A 65 0.45 -2.95 7.24
C GLY A 65 1.59 -3.78 7.78
N ASP A 66 2.70 -3.82 7.08
CA ASP A 66 3.93 -4.49 7.49
C ASP A 66 5.08 -3.64 6.97
N TYR A 67 5.73 -2.95 7.87
CA TYR A 67 6.74 -1.97 7.47
C TYR A 67 7.89 -2.61 6.70
N GLU A 68 8.36 -3.77 7.15
CA GLU A 68 9.47 -4.44 6.48
C GLU A 68 9.09 -4.90 5.08
N ASP A 69 7.89 -5.44 4.94
CA ASP A 69 7.39 -5.86 3.64
C ASP A 69 7.27 -4.68 2.70
N TYR A 70 6.69 -3.59 3.18
CA TYR A 70 6.52 -2.39 2.37
C TYR A 70 7.87 -1.83 1.91
N VAL A 71 8.81 -1.70 2.84
CA VAL A 71 10.13 -1.14 2.55
C VAL A 71 10.89 -2.01 1.57
N SER A 72 10.86 -3.33 1.79
CA SER A 72 11.56 -4.27 0.91
C SER A 72 11.04 -4.17 -0.52
N THR A 73 9.74 -4.12 -0.68
CA THR A 73 9.12 -4.07 -2.00
C THR A 73 9.43 -2.76 -2.70
N ARG A 74 9.36 -1.64 -1.98
CA ARG A 74 9.60 -0.32 -2.57
C ARG A 74 11.06 -0.09 -2.90
N ARG A 75 11.97 -0.61 -2.08
CA ARG A 75 13.41 -0.45 -2.32
C ARG A 75 13.95 -1.50 -3.28
N LYS A 76 13.15 -2.50 -3.61
CA LYS A 76 13.58 -3.59 -4.46
C LYS A 76 14.83 -4.25 -3.91
N VAL A 77 14.88 -4.41 -2.60
CA VAL A 77 16.02 -5.05 -1.94
C VAL A 77 16.02 -6.53 -2.30
N VAL A 78 17.19 -7.04 -2.69
CA VAL A 78 17.33 -8.45 -2.98
C VAL A 78 17.31 -9.21 -1.67
N MET A 79 16.32 -10.05 -1.50
CA MET A 79 16.19 -10.87 -0.31
C MET A 79 16.89 -12.20 -0.56
N THR A 80 17.77 -12.55 0.33
CA THR A 80 18.50 -13.80 0.19
C THR A 80 17.64 -15.00 0.53
N LYS A 81 16.72 -14.86 1.45
CA LYS A 81 15.85 -15.97 1.80
C LYS A 81 14.58 -15.93 0.98
N LYS A 82 14.13 -17.09 0.61
CA LYS A 82 12.86 -17.21 -0.06
C LYS A 82 11.77 -16.73 0.83
N ASP A 83 11.09 -15.75 0.39
CA ASP A 83 10.00 -15.21 1.14
C ASP A 83 8.73 -15.37 0.34
N GLU A 84 7.74 -16.01 0.92
CA GLU A 84 6.48 -16.21 0.25
C GLU A 84 5.51 -15.08 0.49
N ARG A 85 5.93 -14.08 1.22
CA ARG A 85 5.09 -12.91 1.45
C ARG A 85 5.14 -12.02 0.22
N LEU A 86 4.07 -12.04 -0.52
CA LEU A 86 3.95 -11.22 -1.73
C LEU A 86 2.90 -10.14 -1.57
N THR A 87 2.56 -9.80 -0.33
CA THR A 87 1.42 -8.93 -0.07
C THR A 87 1.52 -7.57 -0.74
N GLN A 88 2.67 -6.89 -0.60
CA GLN A 88 2.81 -5.59 -1.23
C GLN A 88 2.91 -5.70 -2.75
N GLU A 89 3.57 -6.75 -3.25
CA GLU A 89 3.60 -7.01 -4.68
C GLU A 89 2.22 -7.27 -5.24
N GLU A 90 1.40 -8.02 -4.51
CA GLU A 90 0.04 -8.29 -4.96
C GLU A 90 -0.79 -7.01 -5.02
N ILE A 91 -0.60 -6.11 -4.06
CA ILE A 91 -1.25 -4.81 -4.09
C ILE A 91 -0.80 -4.03 -5.32
N ASP A 92 0.50 -4.03 -5.61
CA ASP A 92 1.04 -3.32 -6.75
C ASP A 92 0.48 -3.87 -8.05
N LYS A 93 0.32 -5.19 -8.14
CA LYS A 93 -0.33 -5.81 -9.29
C LYS A 93 -1.79 -5.42 -9.41
N LEU A 94 -2.47 -5.36 -8.27
CA LEU A 94 -3.86 -4.92 -8.23
C LEU A 94 -3.99 -3.51 -8.79
N LEU A 95 -3.14 -2.61 -8.33
CA LEU A 95 -3.16 -1.23 -8.79
C LEU A 95 -2.83 -1.12 -10.26
N ALA A 96 -1.90 -1.95 -10.75
CA ALA A 96 -1.55 -1.96 -12.17
C ALA A 96 -2.72 -2.42 -13.02
N MET A 97 -3.53 -3.36 -12.54
CA MET A 97 -4.72 -3.80 -13.25
C MET A 97 -5.75 -2.69 -13.39
N ILE A 98 -5.80 -1.79 -12.41
CA ILE A 98 -6.74 -0.68 -12.42
C ILE A 98 -6.32 0.40 -13.40
N ASP A 99 -5.04 0.47 -13.72
CA ASP A 99 -4.52 1.50 -14.62
C ASP A 99 -4.86 1.27 -16.10
N HIS A 100 -5.42 0.15 -16.41
CA HIS A 100 -5.78 -0.15 -17.82
C HIS A 100 -7.19 0.32 -18.17
#